data_a5a00a09126e0e3ad34f411636dbec17
#
_entry.id   a5a00a09126e0e3ad34f411636dbec17
#
_cell.length_a   1.000
_cell.length_b   1.000
_cell.length_c   1.000
_cell.angle_alpha   90.00
_cell.angle_beta   90.00
_cell.angle_gamma   90.00
#
_symmetry.space_group_name_H-M   'P 1'
#
loop_
_entity.id
_entity.type
_entity.pdbx_description
1 polymer ?
#
loop_
_entity_poly.entity_id
_entity_poly.type
_entity_poly.pdbx_seq_one_letter_code
_entity_poly.pdbx_strand_id
1 'polypeptide(L)'
;MTPSAAPRPAVAPLAVDPEVLAAVAQGRHHDPHTVLGAHPHPDGAAVTYRVLRPLARTVTVVRAGDGQRVELTHEHDGVFAGVAPTPRVAGAAAGDYRVEVAYETEDGTTGPVQEQDDAYRHLPTLGELDLHLIGEGRHERLWEVLGARVVRTSADEAVGTAFAVWAPNARAVRVVGDHNGWDGRTHAMRSLGSSGVWELLVPGVGHGDRYKFEILGRDGLWRQKADPMARWTEVPPATASRVLESDYAFGDRTWMERRRVTDPHERPLSIYEVHLGSWRPGLDYRELAEQLVEYVQWLGFTHVEFLPVAEHPDR
;
A
#
# COMPACT_ATOMS: atom_id res chain seq x y z
N MET A 1 -24.88 29.29 44.64
CA MET A 1 -24.75 29.66 43.23
C MET A 1 -23.30 29.37 42.83
N THR A 2 -23.05 28.28 42.21
CA THR A 2 -21.72 27.91 41.63
C THR A 2 -21.51 28.75 40.39
N PRO A 3 -20.37 29.43 40.21
CA PRO A 3 -20.11 30.20 38.99
C PRO A 3 -20.02 29.23 37.81
N SER A 4 -20.84 29.46 36.79
CA SER A 4 -20.75 28.81 35.49
C SER A 4 -19.35 29.08 34.92
N ALA A 5 -18.55 28.04 34.73
CA ALA A 5 -17.26 28.17 34.07
C ALA A 5 -17.48 28.69 32.64
N ALA A 6 -16.85 29.80 32.31
CA ALA A 6 -16.84 30.32 30.93
C ALA A 6 -16.35 29.21 29.97
N PRO A 7 -16.97 29.06 28.80
CA PRO A 7 -16.52 28.09 27.82
C PRO A 7 -15.03 28.35 27.47
N ARG A 8 -14.20 27.33 27.60
CA ARG A 8 -12.81 27.41 27.15
C ARG A 8 -12.80 27.79 25.67
N PRO A 9 -11.91 28.71 25.26
CA PRO A 9 -11.79 29.05 23.84
C PRO A 9 -11.56 27.78 23.03
N ALA A 10 -12.25 27.64 21.90
CA ALA A 10 -12.08 26.52 21.00
C ALA A 10 -10.61 26.50 20.53
N VAL A 11 -9.96 25.37 20.75
CA VAL A 11 -8.56 25.16 20.28
C VAL A 11 -8.59 25.06 18.76
N ALA A 12 -7.81 25.90 18.08
CA ALA A 12 -7.70 25.85 16.61
C ALA A 12 -6.84 24.65 16.15
N PRO A 13 -7.05 24.12 14.95
CA PRO A 13 -6.15 23.16 14.32
C PRO A 13 -4.71 23.68 14.26
N LEU A 14 -3.74 22.77 14.33
CA LEU A 14 -2.34 23.09 14.11
C LEU A 14 -2.18 23.82 12.76
N ALA A 15 -1.50 24.94 12.74
CA ALA A 15 -1.32 25.73 11.52
C ALA A 15 -0.45 24.96 10.50
N VAL A 16 -0.84 25.00 9.24
CA VAL A 16 -0.08 24.46 8.11
C VAL A 16 0.03 25.55 7.04
N ASP A 17 1.18 25.65 6.41
CA ASP A 17 1.40 26.59 5.32
C ASP A 17 0.40 26.33 4.17
N PRO A 18 -0.26 27.35 3.60
CA PRO A 18 -1.21 27.18 2.50
C PRO A 18 -0.63 26.50 1.27
N GLU A 19 0.66 26.70 0.95
CA GLU A 19 1.31 26.02 -0.17
C GLU A 19 1.47 24.53 0.10
N VAL A 20 1.73 24.14 1.35
CA VAL A 20 1.78 22.74 1.80
C VAL A 20 0.40 22.10 1.72
N LEU A 21 -0.65 22.81 2.19
CA LEU A 21 -2.04 22.32 2.07
C LEU A 21 -2.43 22.11 0.60
N ALA A 22 -2.08 23.04 -0.28
CA ALA A 22 -2.32 22.92 -1.71
C ALA A 22 -1.54 21.73 -2.32
N ALA A 23 -0.31 21.48 -1.89
CA ALA A 23 0.47 20.34 -2.34
C ALA A 23 -0.12 19.02 -1.86
N VAL A 24 -0.63 18.97 -0.63
CA VAL A 24 -1.33 17.79 -0.07
C VAL A 24 -2.63 17.53 -0.81
N ALA A 25 -3.49 18.54 -0.99
CA ALA A 25 -4.76 18.42 -1.71
C ALA A 25 -4.57 17.93 -3.16
N GLN A 26 -3.46 18.30 -3.79
CA GLN A 26 -3.09 17.86 -5.13
C GLN A 26 -2.31 16.53 -5.14
N GLY A 27 -2.11 15.88 -4.00
CA GLY A 27 -1.36 14.63 -3.86
C GLY A 27 0.08 14.72 -4.36
N ARG A 28 0.74 15.87 -4.27
CA ARG A 28 2.12 16.09 -4.71
C ARG A 28 3.09 16.39 -3.55
N HIS A 29 2.62 16.33 -2.31
CA HIS A 29 3.47 16.45 -1.14
C HIS A 29 4.27 15.16 -0.94
N HIS A 30 5.56 15.29 -0.63
CA HIS A 30 6.46 14.13 -0.49
C HIS A 30 6.25 13.35 0.82
N ASP A 31 5.67 13.96 1.83
CA ASP A 31 5.31 13.31 3.10
C ASP A 31 3.95 13.84 3.59
N PRO A 32 2.83 13.31 3.03
CA PRO A 32 1.50 13.75 3.40
C PRO A 32 1.12 13.42 4.84
N HIS A 33 1.78 12.43 5.48
CA HIS A 33 1.54 12.05 6.87
C HIS A 33 1.98 13.13 7.88
N THR A 34 2.79 14.09 7.48
CA THR A 34 3.13 15.26 8.33
C THR A 34 1.98 16.25 8.46
N VAL A 35 0.97 16.12 7.60
CA VAL A 35 -0.20 17.02 7.54
C VAL A 35 -1.50 16.26 7.81
N LEU A 36 -1.71 15.15 7.10
CA LEU A 36 -2.90 14.30 7.21
C LEU A 36 -2.75 13.30 8.35
N GLY A 37 -3.88 12.88 8.93
CA GLY A 37 -3.91 11.97 10.08
C GLY A 37 -4.19 12.70 11.39
N ALA A 38 -3.68 12.15 12.49
CA ALA A 38 -3.86 12.64 13.86
C ALA A 38 -2.55 13.23 14.39
N HIS A 39 -2.56 14.52 14.72
CA HIS A 39 -1.38 15.26 15.16
C HIS A 39 -1.59 15.84 16.56
N PRO A 40 -0.90 15.32 17.60
CA PRO A 40 -0.94 15.89 18.94
C PRO A 40 -0.39 17.31 18.96
N HIS A 41 -1.04 18.18 19.74
CA HIS A 41 -0.51 19.52 20.02
C HIS A 41 0.73 19.43 20.92
N PRO A 42 1.66 20.41 20.83
CA PRO A 42 2.90 20.39 21.63
C PRO A 42 2.68 20.33 23.13
N ASP A 43 1.57 20.88 23.62
CA ASP A 43 1.17 20.83 25.05
C ASP A 43 0.55 19.50 25.48
N GLY A 44 0.32 18.58 24.52
CA GLY A 44 -0.31 17.30 24.76
C GLY A 44 -1.79 17.36 25.13
N ALA A 45 -2.41 18.55 25.13
CA ALA A 45 -3.80 18.70 25.60
C ALA A 45 -4.86 18.39 24.53
N ALA A 46 -4.49 18.49 23.27
CA ALA A 46 -5.40 18.32 22.13
C ALA A 46 -4.73 17.56 20.97
N VAL A 47 -5.55 17.09 20.05
CA VAL A 47 -5.14 16.44 18.79
C VAL A 47 -5.87 17.11 17.64
N THR A 48 -5.12 17.54 16.63
CA THR A 48 -5.66 17.95 15.34
C THR A 48 -5.82 16.73 14.45
N TYR A 49 -7.00 16.55 13.90
CA TYR A 49 -7.29 15.57 12.84
C TYR A 49 -7.38 16.30 11.51
N ARG A 50 -6.68 15.80 10.49
CA ARG A 50 -6.79 16.26 9.10
C ARG A 50 -7.04 15.10 8.16
N VAL A 51 -8.04 15.24 7.32
CA VAL A 51 -8.49 14.19 6.41
C VAL A 51 -8.68 14.81 5.03
N LEU A 52 -8.18 14.15 3.99
CA LEU A 52 -8.39 14.55 2.60
C LEU A 52 -9.53 13.73 2.01
N ARG A 53 -10.67 14.38 1.78
CA ARG A 53 -11.86 13.80 1.12
C ARG A 53 -12.43 14.80 0.12
N PRO A 54 -11.91 14.83 -1.12
CA PRO A 54 -12.43 15.69 -2.17
C PRO A 54 -13.93 15.47 -2.37
N LEU A 55 -14.67 16.53 -2.60
CA LEU A 55 -16.12 16.54 -2.83
C LEU A 55 -16.98 16.10 -1.64
N ALA A 56 -16.40 15.78 -0.48
CA ALA A 56 -17.18 15.51 0.72
C ALA A 56 -17.94 16.76 1.17
N ARG A 57 -19.19 16.55 1.61
CA ARG A 57 -20.03 17.60 2.22
C ARG A 57 -19.84 17.65 3.73
N THR A 58 -19.73 16.48 4.34
CA THR A 58 -19.44 16.37 5.77
C THR A 58 -18.37 15.30 6.02
N VAL A 59 -17.49 15.59 6.97
CA VAL A 59 -16.45 14.66 7.41
C VAL A 59 -16.42 14.66 8.93
N THR A 60 -16.52 13.48 9.54
CA THR A 60 -16.45 13.29 10.99
C THR A 60 -15.45 12.21 11.31
N VAL A 61 -14.49 12.50 12.19
CA VAL A 61 -13.61 11.50 12.76
C VAL A 61 -14.28 10.87 13.98
N VAL A 62 -14.28 9.54 14.07
CA VAL A 62 -14.78 8.76 15.20
C VAL A 62 -13.63 7.95 15.78
N ARG A 63 -13.19 8.29 16.98
CA ARG A 63 -12.13 7.56 17.69
C ARG A 63 -12.63 6.21 18.22
N ALA A 64 -11.87 5.15 17.98
CA ALA A 64 -12.26 3.81 18.41
C ALA A 64 -12.24 3.63 19.93
N GLY A 65 -11.26 4.21 20.64
CA GLY A 65 -11.03 3.93 22.05
C GLY A 65 -12.03 4.58 23.02
N ASP A 66 -12.62 5.74 22.69
CA ASP A 66 -13.53 6.49 23.55
C ASP A 66 -14.82 6.93 22.86
N GLY A 67 -15.01 6.59 21.61
CA GLY A 67 -16.18 6.95 20.81
C GLY A 67 -16.32 8.45 20.53
N GLN A 68 -15.27 9.27 20.82
CA GLN A 68 -15.31 10.70 20.58
C GLN A 68 -15.53 10.99 19.10
N ARG A 69 -16.56 11.76 18.80
CA ARG A 69 -16.88 12.24 17.46
C ARG A 69 -16.35 13.66 17.28
N VAL A 70 -15.64 13.91 16.20
CA VAL A 70 -15.03 15.20 15.85
C VAL A 70 -15.50 15.60 14.48
N GLU A 71 -16.43 16.55 14.40
CA GLU A 71 -16.81 17.14 13.12
C GLU A 71 -15.63 17.98 12.59
N LEU A 72 -15.24 17.72 11.34
CA LEU A 72 -14.18 18.45 10.67
C LEU A 72 -14.80 19.54 9.79
N THR A 73 -14.15 20.71 9.78
CA THR A 73 -14.49 21.82 8.89
C THR A 73 -13.59 21.81 7.66
N HIS A 74 -14.15 22.20 6.51
CA HIS A 74 -13.37 22.35 5.28
C HIS A 74 -12.28 23.41 5.47
N GLU A 75 -11.03 23.06 5.22
CA GLU A 75 -9.86 23.94 5.35
C GLU A 75 -9.31 24.37 3.99
N HIS A 76 -9.14 23.44 3.04
CA HIS A 76 -8.58 23.71 1.72
C HIS A 76 -8.84 22.53 0.76
N ASP A 77 -9.41 22.76 -0.44
CA ASP A 77 -9.48 21.81 -1.58
C ASP A 77 -9.74 20.32 -1.18
N GLY A 78 -10.79 20.08 -0.39
CA GLY A 78 -11.14 18.76 0.11
C GLY A 78 -10.32 18.28 1.31
N VAL A 79 -9.45 19.10 1.85
CA VAL A 79 -8.83 18.91 3.18
C VAL A 79 -9.79 19.45 4.24
N PHE A 80 -10.08 18.61 5.23
CA PHE A 80 -10.93 18.93 6.38
C PHE A 80 -10.11 18.83 7.65
N ALA A 81 -10.31 19.74 8.60
CA ALA A 81 -9.60 19.75 9.87
C ALA A 81 -10.53 19.97 11.06
N GLY A 82 -10.16 19.37 12.19
CA GLY A 82 -10.86 19.54 13.45
C GLY A 82 -9.99 19.17 14.64
N VAL A 83 -10.39 19.59 15.84
CA VAL A 83 -9.60 19.40 17.05
C VAL A 83 -10.45 18.71 18.12
N ALA A 84 -9.86 17.74 18.81
CA ALA A 84 -10.45 17.14 20.00
C ALA A 84 -9.43 17.10 21.16
N PRO A 85 -9.88 17.01 22.39
CA PRO A 85 -9.01 16.73 23.53
C PRO A 85 -8.25 15.40 23.33
N THR A 86 -7.02 15.33 23.83
CA THR A 86 -6.26 14.09 23.86
C THR A 86 -7.03 12.99 24.61
N PRO A 87 -7.05 11.73 24.08
CA PRO A 87 -7.71 10.63 24.77
C PRO A 87 -7.18 10.47 26.20
N ARG A 88 -8.09 10.32 27.17
CA ARG A 88 -7.74 10.08 28.58
C ARG A 88 -7.98 8.64 29.02
N VAL A 89 -8.55 7.83 28.12
CA VAL A 89 -8.84 6.42 28.40
C VAL A 89 -7.56 5.60 28.19
N ALA A 90 -7.23 4.75 29.15
CA ALA A 90 -6.07 3.88 29.03
C ALA A 90 -6.21 2.97 27.79
N GLY A 91 -5.19 2.94 26.92
CA GLY A 91 -5.18 2.17 25.68
C GLY A 91 -5.83 2.85 24.48
N ALA A 92 -6.51 3.99 24.65
CA ALA A 92 -7.03 4.76 23.51
C ALA A 92 -5.90 5.56 22.84
N ALA A 93 -5.56 5.24 21.61
CA ALA A 93 -4.61 6.00 20.81
C ALA A 93 -5.33 7.05 19.95
N ALA A 94 -4.76 8.26 19.86
CA ALA A 94 -5.29 9.33 19.01
C ALA A 94 -5.37 8.93 17.54
N GLY A 95 -4.43 8.10 17.08
CA GLY A 95 -4.37 7.58 15.70
C GLY A 95 -5.34 6.41 15.43
N ASP A 96 -6.03 5.88 16.42
CA ASP A 96 -7.02 4.82 16.20
C ASP A 96 -8.42 5.42 16.03
N TYR A 97 -8.80 5.66 14.77
CA TYR A 97 -10.07 6.28 14.39
C TYR A 97 -10.58 5.74 13.04
N ARG A 98 -11.87 6.01 12.79
CA ARG A 98 -12.52 5.87 11.49
C ARG A 98 -13.02 7.23 11.03
N VAL A 99 -13.33 7.33 9.75
CA VAL A 99 -13.85 8.55 9.14
C VAL A 99 -15.25 8.27 8.60
N GLU A 100 -16.23 9.02 9.07
CA GLU A 100 -17.56 9.06 8.49
C GLU A 100 -17.64 10.20 7.48
N VAL A 101 -18.02 9.89 6.26
CA VAL A 101 -18.07 10.83 5.15
C VAL A 101 -19.46 10.79 4.50
N ALA A 102 -20.03 11.95 4.20
CA ALA A 102 -21.17 12.05 3.33
C ALA A 102 -20.86 12.97 2.16
N TYR A 103 -21.25 12.56 0.98
CA TYR A 103 -21.10 13.31 -0.27
C TYR A 103 -22.41 13.95 -0.68
N GLU A 104 -22.33 14.94 -1.58
CA GLU A 104 -23.51 15.53 -2.20
C GLU A 104 -24.09 14.55 -3.22
N THR A 105 -25.40 14.40 -3.21
CA THR A 105 -26.16 13.63 -4.19
C THR A 105 -26.51 14.50 -5.40
N GLU A 106 -26.94 13.89 -6.51
CA GLU A 106 -27.27 14.59 -7.75
C GLU A 106 -28.37 15.66 -7.57
N ASP A 107 -29.26 15.49 -6.59
CA ASP A 107 -30.30 16.44 -6.23
C ASP A 107 -29.84 17.56 -5.28
N GLY A 108 -28.55 17.62 -4.94
CA GLY A 108 -27.98 18.63 -4.06
C GLY A 108 -28.20 18.37 -2.57
N THR A 109 -28.76 17.22 -2.20
CA THR A 109 -28.91 16.83 -0.77
C THR A 109 -27.66 16.13 -0.24
N THR A 110 -27.59 15.96 1.08
CA THR A 110 -26.50 15.17 1.69
C THR A 110 -26.86 13.69 1.57
N GLY A 111 -26.00 12.93 0.93
CA GLY A 111 -26.14 11.48 0.79
C GLY A 111 -25.93 10.71 2.10
N PRO A 112 -26.04 9.38 2.06
CA PRO A 112 -25.85 8.54 3.22
C PRO A 112 -24.41 8.65 3.75
N VAL A 113 -24.27 8.56 5.07
CA VAL A 113 -22.97 8.52 5.72
C VAL A 113 -22.30 7.16 5.45
N GLN A 114 -21.06 7.21 5.01
CA GLN A 114 -20.21 6.04 4.76
C GLN A 114 -19.06 6.05 5.77
N GLU A 115 -18.87 4.93 6.47
CA GLU A 115 -17.68 4.74 7.29
C GLU A 115 -16.52 4.28 6.41
N GLN A 116 -15.37 4.93 6.54
CA GLN A 116 -14.15 4.65 5.79
C GLN A 116 -12.97 4.60 6.76
N ASP A 117 -11.97 3.82 6.43
CA ASP A 117 -10.67 3.93 7.07
C ASP A 117 -9.85 5.04 6.42
N ASP A 118 -8.78 5.49 7.09
CA ASP A 118 -7.89 6.53 6.58
C ASP A 118 -6.47 6.01 6.40
N ALA A 119 -5.95 6.08 5.18
CA ALA A 119 -4.61 5.62 4.85
C ALA A 119 -3.52 6.33 5.69
N TYR A 120 -3.78 7.59 6.06
CA TYR A 120 -2.79 8.45 6.73
C TYR A 120 -2.73 8.27 8.26
N ARG A 121 -3.54 7.38 8.84
CA ARG A 121 -3.43 7.01 10.25
C ARG A 121 -2.41 5.90 10.52
N HIS A 122 -1.93 5.24 9.48
CA HIS A 122 -1.07 4.07 9.59
C HIS A 122 0.42 4.43 9.60
N LEU A 123 1.17 3.77 10.48
CA LEU A 123 2.63 3.89 10.55
C LEU A 123 3.30 3.20 9.34
N PRO A 124 4.58 3.52 9.04
CA PRO A 124 5.33 2.80 8.02
C PRO A 124 5.38 1.30 8.29
N THR A 125 5.29 0.50 7.22
CA THR A 125 5.42 -0.96 7.30
C THR A 125 6.86 -1.43 7.06
N LEU A 126 7.73 -0.58 6.48
CA LEU A 126 9.15 -0.84 6.35
C LEU A 126 9.91 -0.36 7.59
N GLY A 127 10.79 -1.22 8.12
CA GLY A 127 11.65 -0.91 9.25
C GLY A 127 12.95 -0.20 8.84
N GLU A 128 13.65 0.37 9.82
CA GLU A 128 14.93 1.05 9.61
C GLU A 128 15.99 0.13 9.00
N LEU A 129 16.00 -1.16 9.37
CA LEU A 129 16.91 -2.15 8.81
C LEU A 129 16.70 -2.34 7.31
N ASP A 130 15.44 -2.47 6.87
CA ASP A 130 15.12 -2.61 5.45
C ASP A 130 15.57 -1.39 4.66
N LEU A 131 15.28 -0.18 5.17
CA LEU A 131 15.67 1.08 4.54
C LEU A 131 17.19 1.24 4.46
N HIS A 132 17.91 0.84 5.52
CA HIS A 132 19.38 0.84 5.54
C HIS A 132 19.95 -0.12 4.48
N LEU A 133 19.49 -1.37 4.44
CA LEU A 133 19.94 -2.37 3.47
C LEU A 133 19.63 -1.99 2.03
N ILE A 134 18.46 -1.37 1.79
CA ILE A 134 18.09 -0.83 0.47
C ILE A 134 19.05 0.31 0.07
N GLY A 135 19.33 1.23 1.00
CA GLY A 135 20.25 2.34 0.77
C GLY A 135 21.68 1.89 0.45
N GLU A 136 22.14 0.78 1.03
CA GLU A 136 23.44 0.16 0.74
C GLU A 136 23.43 -0.74 -0.53
N GLY A 137 22.28 -1.00 -1.13
CA GLY A 137 22.15 -1.95 -2.23
C GLY A 137 22.40 -3.41 -1.84
N ARG A 138 22.17 -3.78 -0.57
CA ARG A 138 22.47 -5.10 0.01
C ARG A 138 21.24 -5.88 0.47
N HIS A 139 20.04 -5.38 0.21
CA HIS A 139 18.82 -6.04 0.61
C HIS A 139 18.51 -7.24 -0.30
N GLU A 140 18.79 -8.45 0.15
CA GLU A 140 18.64 -9.68 -0.64
C GLU A 140 17.21 -10.17 -0.80
N ARG A 141 16.24 -9.57 -0.07
CA ARG A 141 14.83 -10.00 -0.02
C ARG A 141 13.87 -8.85 -0.32
N LEU A 142 14.17 -8.05 -1.34
CA LEU A 142 13.35 -6.88 -1.73
C LEU A 142 11.88 -7.20 -1.95
N TRP A 143 11.57 -8.41 -2.46
CA TRP A 143 10.20 -8.88 -2.69
C TRP A 143 9.34 -9.03 -1.41
N GLU A 144 9.96 -8.99 -0.22
CA GLU A 144 9.24 -9.04 1.05
C GLU A 144 8.83 -7.66 1.54
N VAL A 145 9.46 -6.60 1.05
CA VAL A 145 9.28 -5.24 1.54
C VAL A 145 8.80 -4.26 0.47
N LEU A 146 9.14 -4.48 -0.82
CA LEU A 146 8.62 -3.69 -1.94
C LEU A 146 7.46 -4.38 -2.64
N GLY A 147 6.74 -3.62 -3.46
CA GLY A 147 5.55 -4.07 -4.16
C GLY A 147 4.28 -3.88 -3.36
N ALA A 148 3.25 -4.66 -3.68
CA ALA A 148 1.97 -4.69 -2.98
C ALA A 148 1.91 -5.89 -2.02
N ARG A 149 1.71 -5.63 -0.74
CA ARG A 149 1.65 -6.66 0.32
C ARG A 149 0.41 -6.47 1.16
N VAL A 150 -0.45 -7.48 1.21
CA VAL A 150 -1.62 -7.45 2.11
C VAL A 150 -1.14 -7.51 3.57
N VAL A 151 -1.61 -6.56 4.36
CA VAL A 151 -1.31 -6.44 5.79
C VAL A 151 -2.48 -7.00 6.58
N ARG A 152 -2.17 -7.86 7.55
CA ARG A 152 -3.16 -8.50 8.40
C ARG A 152 -2.95 -8.17 9.87
N THR A 153 -4.02 -8.20 10.63
CA THR A 153 -3.97 -8.13 12.10
C THR A 153 -3.43 -9.44 12.68
N SER A 154 -3.14 -9.44 13.99
CA SER A 154 -2.81 -10.67 14.73
C SER A 154 -3.94 -11.71 14.74
N ALA A 155 -5.17 -11.30 14.45
CA ALA A 155 -6.34 -12.19 14.28
C ALA A 155 -6.54 -12.65 12.82
N ASP A 156 -5.56 -12.42 11.95
CA ASP A 156 -5.57 -12.76 10.52
C ASP A 156 -6.63 -12.01 9.68
N GLU A 157 -7.15 -10.90 10.19
CA GLU A 157 -8.06 -10.03 9.44
C GLU A 157 -7.27 -9.09 8.53
N ALA A 158 -7.65 -8.97 7.26
CA ALA A 158 -7.02 -8.06 6.33
C ALA A 158 -7.33 -6.61 6.70
N VAL A 159 -6.28 -5.80 6.92
CA VAL A 159 -6.37 -4.36 7.13
C VAL A 159 -6.43 -3.62 5.80
N GLY A 160 -5.60 -4.02 4.87
CA GLY A 160 -5.42 -3.41 3.56
C GLY A 160 -4.10 -3.84 2.92
N THR A 161 -3.67 -3.12 1.92
CA THR A 161 -2.43 -3.40 1.19
C THR A 161 -1.41 -2.28 1.44
N ALA A 162 -0.21 -2.66 1.87
CA ALA A 162 0.95 -1.79 1.89
C ALA A 162 1.60 -1.79 0.50
N PHE A 163 1.67 -0.61 -0.11
CA PHE A 163 2.33 -0.38 -1.38
C PHE A 163 3.68 0.29 -1.11
N ALA A 164 4.75 -0.28 -1.65
CA ALA A 164 6.09 0.28 -1.52
C ALA A 164 6.85 0.19 -2.83
N VAL A 165 7.50 1.29 -3.24
CA VAL A 165 8.29 1.35 -4.48
C VAL A 165 9.56 2.16 -4.29
N TRP A 166 10.65 1.70 -4.86
CA TRP A 166 11.88 2.46 -4.93
C TRP A 166 11.88 3.39 -6.13
N ALA A 167 11.79 4.70 -5.88
CA ALA A 167 11.74 5.76 -6.89
C ALA A 167 12.56 6.99 -6.43
N PRO A 168 13.91 6.87 -6.37
CA PRO A 168 14.77 7.89 -5.73
C PRO A 168 14.80 9.22 -6.48
N ASN A 169 14.35 9.25 -7.72
CA ASN A 169 14.30 10.46 -8.53
C ASN A 169 12.91 11.10 -8.59
N ALA A 170 11.93 10.51 -7.92
CA ALA A 170 10.57 11.06 -7.86
C ALA A 170 10.50 12.29 -6.97
N ARG A 171 9.65 13.24 -7.34
CA ARG A 171 9.26 14.39 -6.49
C ARG A 171 8.02 14.07 -5.65
N ALA A 172 7.14 13.22 -6.17
CA ALA A 172 5.99 12.66 -5.48
C ALA A 172 5.62 11.32 -6.13
N VAL A 173 4.99 10.44 -5.37
CA VAL A 173 4.44 9.16 -5.84
C VAL A 173 3.04 9.00 -5.28
N ARG A 174 2.14 8.45 -6.09
CA ARG A 174 0.77 8.09 -5.70
C ARG A 174 0.50 6.65 -6.09
N VAL A 175 -0.38 6.02 -5.37
CA VAL A 175 -0.99 4.76 -5.78
C VAL A 175 -2.34 5.07 -6.45
N VAL A 176 -2.56 4.53 -7.65
CA VAL A 176 -3.81 4.63 -8.40
C VAL A 176 -4.34 3.24 -8.71
N GLY A 177 -5.64 3.07 -8.71
CA GLY A 177 -6.25 1.77 -8.96
C GLY A 177 -7.77 1.79 -8.83
N ASP A 178 -8.36 0.61 -8.81
CA ASP A 178 -9.81 0.46 -8.69
C ASP A 178 -10.37 1.10 -7.42
N HIS A 179 -9.60 1.07 -6.33
CA HIS A 179 -9.97 1.61 -5.01
C HIS A 179 -10.18 3.12 -4.97
N ASN A 180 -9.64 3.88 -5.91
CA ASN A 180 -9.77 5.34 -5.98
C ASN A 180 -10.18 5.87 -7.35
N GLY A 181 -10.78 5.01 -8.20
CA GLY A 181 -11.21 5.40 -9.55
C GLY A 181 -10.05 5.90 -10.42
N TRP A 182 -8.83 5.45 -10.16
CA TRP A 182 -7.60 5.84 -10.86
C TRP A 182 -7.21 7.32 -10.67
N ASP A 183 -7.72 7.96 -9.62
CA ASP A 183 -7.30 9.30 -9.16
C ASP A 183 -6.47 9.19 -7.88
N GLY A 184 -5.15 9.34 -8.02
CA GLY A 184 -4.20 9.15 -6.93
C GLY A 184 -4.10 10.31 -5.94
N ARG A 185 -4.85 11.40 -6.08
CA ARG A 185 -4.76 12.57 -5.19
C ARG A 185 -4.96 12.22 -3.72
N THR A 186 -5.87 11.30 -3.44
CA THR A 186 -6.20 10.86 -2.07
C THR A 186 -5.26 9.77 -1.53
N HIS A 187 -4.34 9.27 -2.36
CA HIS A 187 -3.42 8.18 -2.00
C HIS A 187 -1.96 8.54 -2.36
N ALA A 188 -1.54 9.76 -1.99
CA ALA A 188 -0.14 10.16 -2.09
C ALA A 188 0.70 9.39 -1.05
N MET A 189 1.81 8.84 -1.52
CA MET A 189 2.73 8.05 -0.71
C MET A 189 3.73 8.96 0.01
N ARG A 190 4.20 8.53 1.18
CA ARG A 190 5.29 9.19 1.91
C ARG A 190 6.64 8.70 1.43
N SER A 191 7.59 9.60 1.32
CA SER A 191 9.00 9.28 1.15
C SER A 191 9.60 8.82 2.49
N LEU A 192 10.29 7.69 2.50
CA LEU A 192 10.94 7.14 3.70
C LEU A 192 12.39 7.63 3.78
N GLY A 193 12.55 8.91 4.08
CA GLY A 193 13.84 9.57 4.26
C GLY A 193 14.68 9.59 2.97
N SER A 194 15.99 9.32 3.10
CA SER A 194 16.95 9.32 2.00
C SER A 194 17.03 7.99 1.25
N SER A 195 16.24 6.98 1.62
CA SER A 195 16.28 5.63 1.02
C SER A 195 15.84 5.59 -0.45
N GLY A 196 15.07 6.59 -0.88
CA GLY A 196 14.40 6.60 -2.19
C GLY A 196 13.15 5.72 -2.25
N VAL A 197 12.74 5.13 -1.14
CA VAL A 197 11.52 4.32 -1.04
C VAL A 197 10.32 5.21 -0.72
N TRP A 198 9.22 4.96 -1.40
CA TRP A 198 7.90 5.55 -1.16
C TRP A 198 6.96 4.46 -0.68
N GLU A 199 6.10 4.79 0.29
CA GLU A 199 5.22 3.81 0.93
C GLU A 199 3.88 4.43 1.32
N LEU A 200 2.81 3.62 1.21
CA LEU A 200 1.48 3.90 1.76
C LEU A 200 0.74 2.60 2.04
N LEU A 201 0.14 2.48 3.22
CA LEU A 201 -0.86 1.45 3.48
C LEU A 201 -2.23 1.98 3.07
N VAL A 202 -2.90 1.28 2.14
CA VAL A 202 -4.26 1.62 1.67
C VAL A 202 -5.25 0.61 2.26
N PRO A 203 -6.10 1.05 3.19
CA PRO A 203 -7.10 0.18 3.80
C PRO A 203 -8.11 -0.36 2.79
N GLY A 204 -8.58 -1.58 3.02
CA GLY A 204 -9.63 -2.21 2.22
C GLY A 204 -9.21 -2.70 0.84
N VAL A 205 -7.97 -2.43 0.42
CA VAL A 205 -7.40 -2.98 -0.83
C VAL A 205 -6.84 -4.37 -0.58
N GLY A 206 -7.14 -5.33 -1.44
CA GLY A 206 -6.77 -6.73 -1.25
C GLY A 206 -6.54 -7.51 -2.53
N HIS A 207 -6.51 -8.83 -2.40
CA HIS A 207 -6.25 -9.77 -3.50
C HIS A 207 -7.15 -9.49 -4.71
N GLY A 208 -6.54 -9.36 -5.89
CA GLY A 208 -7.21 -9.15 -7.16
C GLY A 208 -7.34 -7.68 -7.58
N ASP A 209 -7.23 -6.72 -6.66
CA ASP A 209 -7.33 -5.30 -6.98
C ASP A 209 -6.21 -4.85 -7.92
N ARG A 210 -6.57 -4.01 -8.89
CA ARG A 210 -5.65 -3.47 -9.88
C ARG A 210 -5.06 -2.15 -9.39
N TYR A 211 -3.77 -1.95 -9.64
CA TYR A 211 -3.09 -0.72 -9.28
C TYR A 211 -1.93 -0.38 -10.22
N LYS A 212 -1.50 0.87 -10.17
CA LYS A 212 -0.23 1.40 -10.71
C LYS A 212 0.36 2.41 -9.75
N PHE A 213 1.63 2.72 -9.95
CA PHE A 213 2.24 3.91 -9.36
C PHE A 213 2.17 5.08 -10.34
N GLU A 214 1.72 6.22 -9.86
CA GLU A 214 1.76 7.48 -10.58
C GLU A 214 2.89 8.33 -10.01
N ILE A 215 3.90 8.62 -10.84
CA ILE A 215 5.17 9.18 -10.40
C ILE A 215 5.34 10.58 -11.01
N LEU A 216 5.57 11.57 -10.15
CA LEU A 216 5.97 12.92 -10.55
C LEU A 216 7.47 12.97 -10.77
N GLY A 217 7.90 13.11 -12.00
CA GLY A 217 9.30 13.22 -12.38
C GLY A 217 9.90 14.59 -12.02
N ARG A 218 11.22 14.71 -12.12
CA ARG A 218 11.95 15.98 -11.95
C ARG A 218 11.54 17.04 -12.97
N ASP A 219 11.07 16.62 -14.14
CA ASP A 219 10.54 17.45 -15.22
C ASP A 219 9.13 17.97 -14.96
N GLY A 220 8.52 17.64 -13.82
CA GLY A 220 7.19 18.08 -13.43
C GLY A 220 6.04 17.30 -14.09
N LEU A 221 6.32 16.22 -14.82
CA LEU A 221 5.29 15.41 -15.49
C LEU A 221 4.93 14.18 -14.66
N TRP A 222 3.63 13.90 -14.58
CA TRP A 222 3.11 12.66 -14.00
C TRP A 222 3.15 11.52 -15.03
N ARG A 223 3.57 10.34 -14.57
CA ARG A 223 3.64 9.12 -15.40
C ARG A 223 3.10 7.93 -14.60
N GLN A 224 2.17 7.21 -15.16
CA GLN A 224 1.73 5.94 -14.60
C GLN A 224 2.68 4.81 -15.01
N LYS A 225 3.08 4.01 -14.04
CA LYS A 225 4.00 2.86 -14.22
C LYS A 225 3.41 1.63 -13.52
N ALA A 226 3.57 0.47 -14.15
CA ALA A 226 3.39 -0.79 -13.46
C ALA A 226 4.41 -0.93 -12.33
N ASP A 227 4.07 -1.73 -11.34
CA ASP A 227 4.97 -2.03 -10.23
C ASP A 227 6.10 -2.96 -10.71
N PRO A 228 7.38 -2.57 -10.57
CA PRO A 228 8.50 -3.43 -10.94
C PRO A 228 8.62 -4.68 -10.06
N MET A 229 7.96 -4.71 -8.89
CA MET A 229 7.92 -5.84 -7.96
C MET A 229 6.56 -6.56 -7.98
N ALA A 230 5.74 -6.33 -9.01
CA ALA A 230 4.44 -6.97 -9.14
C ALA A 230 4.59 -8.50 -9.18
N ARG A 231 3.78 -9.17 -8.37
CA ARG A 231 3.68 -10.64 -8.37
C ARG A 231 2.62 -11.15 -9.33
N TRP A 232 1.74 -10.26 -9.80
CA TRP A 232 0.66 -10.54 -10.72
C TRP A 232 0.36 -9.29 -11.56
N THR A 233 0.10 -9.48 -12.85
CA THR A 233 -0.21 -8.42 -13.80
C THR A 233 -1.53 -8.72 -14.53
N GLU A 234 -2.07 -7.72 -15.18
CA GLU A 234 -3.16 -7.94 -16.14
C GLU A 234 -2.63 -8.64 -17.39
N VAL A 235 -3.54 -9.28 -18.12
CA VAL A 235 -3.23 -9.85 -19.45
C VAL A 235 -3.16 -8.72 -20.47
N PRO A 236 -2.11 -8.67 -21.32
CA PRO A 236 -1.99 -7.68 -22.39
C PRO A 236 -3.25 -7.63 -23.29
N PRO A 237 -3.65 -6.43 -23.76
CA PRO A 237 -2.93 -5.16 -23.77
C PRO A 237 -3.07 -4.32 -22.47
N ALA A 238 -3.79 -4.80 -21.48
CA ALA A 238 -3.86 -4.15 -20.17
C ALA A 238 -2.48 -4.21 -19.47
N THR A 239 -2.17 -3.22 -18.64
CA THR A 239 -0.83 -3.04 -18.09
C THR A 239 -0.79 -2.70 -16.60
N ALA A 240 -1.88 -2.94 -15.87
CA ALA A 240 -1.87 -2.73 -14.44
C ALA A 240 -1.26 -3.93 -13.71
N SER A 241 -0.64 -3.65 -12.58
CA SER A 241 -0.28 -4.65 -11.58
C SER A 241 -1.51 -5.05 -10.77
N ARG A 242 -1.50 -6.25 -10.20
CA ARG A 242 -2.58 -6.75 -9.34
C ARG A 242 -2.03 -7.19 -7.99
N VAL A 243 -2.79 -6.94 -6.95
CA VAL A 243 -2.46 -7.44 -5.61
C VAL A 243 -2.62 -8.95 -5.58
N LEU A 244 -1.59 -9.67 -5.14
CA LEU A 244 -1.60 -11.12 -5.01
C LEU A 244 -1.38 -11.54 -3.56
N GLU A 245 -2.31 -12.33 -3.04
CA GLU A 245 -2.07 -13.23 -1.92
C GLU A 245 -2.06 -14.67 -2.47
N SER A 246 -0.97 -15.37 -2.25
CA SER A 246 -0.85 -16.78 -2.65
C SER A 246 -1.19 -17.67 -1.45
N ASP A 247 -2.09 -18.60 -1.65
CA ASP A 247 -2.42 -19.69 -0.72
C ASP A 247 -1.63 -20.97 -1.03
N TYR A 248 -0.72 -20.91 -2.00
CA TYR A 248 0.08 -22.05 -2.40
C TYR A 248 1.08 -22.44 -1.32
N ALA A 249 0.96 -23.68 -0.84
CA ALA A 249 1.88 -24.29 0.10
C ALA A 249 2.83 -25.25 -0.64
N PHE A 250 4.14 -24.99 -0.54
CA PHE A 250 5.15 -25.88 -1.12
C PHE A 250 5.23 -27.21 -0.37
N GLY A 251 5.07 -28.31 -1.08
CA GLY A 251 5.18 -29.67 -0.54
C GLY A 251 6.60 -30.26 -0.62
N ASP A 252 7.63 -29.45 -0.70
CA ASP A 252 8.99 -29.81 -1.08
C ASP A 252 9.99 -29.95 0.09
N ARG A 253 9.50 -30.04 1.34
CA ARG A 253 10.34 -30.08 2.55
C ARG A 253 11.45 -31.13 2.46
N THR A 254 11.12 -32.36 2.07
CA THR A 254 12.08 -33.46 1.95
C THR A 254 13.17 -33.17 0.92
N TRP A 255 12.78 -32.52 -0.19
CA TRP A 255 13.74 -32.11 -1.21
C TRP A 255 14.66 -31.01 -0.68
N MET A 256 14.14 -30.01 0.02
CA MET A 256 14.92 -28.92 0.61
C MET A 256 15.89 -29.41 1.70
N GLU A 257 15.46 -30.36 2.53
CA GLU A 257 16.34 -31.00 3.54
C GLU A 257 17.49 -31.75 2.86
N ARG A 258 17.20 -32.55 1.84
CA ARG A 258 18.22 -33.26 1.06
C ARG A 258 19.18 -32.31 0.35
N ARG A 259 18.65 -31.24 -0.29
CA ARG A 259 19.44 -30.21 -0.97
C ARG A 259 20.45 -29.55 -0.04
N ARG A 260 20.08 -29.28 1.22
CA ARG A 260 20.95 -28.61 2.20
C ARG A 260 22.22 -29.41 2.53
N VAL A 261 22.14 -30.73 2.48
CA VAL A 261 23.25 -31.64 2.85
C VAL A 261 23.95 -32.28 1.64
N THR A 262 23.53 -31.93 0.42
CA THR A 262 24.10 -32.47 -0.82
C THR A 262 24.92 -31.42 -1.53
N ASP A 263 26.18 -31.73 -1.87
CA ASP A 263 26.97 -30.90 -2.78
C ASP A 263 26.56 -31.22 -4.23
N PRO A 264 26.01 -30.26 -4.98
CA PRO A 264 25.62 -30.46 -6.37
C PRO A 264 26.80 -30.69 -7.30
N HIS A 265 28.02 -30.26 -6.93
CA HIS A 265 29.23 -30.42 -7.74
C HIS A 265 29.81 -31.84 -7.70
N GLU A 266 29.40 -32.65 -6.72
CA GLU A 266 29.84 -34.05 -6.59
C GLU A 266 28.95 -35.04 -7.36
N ARG A 267 27.97 -34.56 -8.15
CA ARG A 267 27.02 -35.40 -8.86
C ARG A 267 26.98 -35.10 -10.36
N PRO A 268 26.67 -36.10 -11.19
CA PRO A 268 26.41 -35.85 -12.60
C PRO A 268 25.29 -34.83 -12.77
N LEU A 269 25.51 -33.88 -13.69
CA LEU A 269 24.56 -32.84 -14.05
C LEU A 269 24.14 -33.08 -15.51
N SER A 270 22.82 -33.19 -15.76
CA SER A 270 22.23 -33.11 -17.08
C SER A 270 21.01 -32.20 -17.02
N ILE A 271 20.93 -31.28 -17.96
CA ILE A 271 19.90 -30.23 -17.98
C ILE A 271 19.00 -30.47 -19.19
N TYR A 272 17.70 -30.46 -19.00
CA TYR A 272 16.70 -30.42 -20.06
C TYR A 272 16.18 -28.99 -20.17
N GLU A 273 16.61 -28.29 -21.25
CA GLU A 273 16.11 -26.97 -21.58
C GLU A 273 14.77 -27.07 -22.30
N VAL A 274 13.78 -26.28 -21.89
CA VAL A 274 12.42 -26.38 -22.43
C VAL A 274 11.75 -25.02 -22.56
N HIS A 275 11.13 -24.81 -23.73
CA HIS A 275 10.21 -23.70 -23.98
C HIS A 275 8.77 -24.22 -23.80
N LEU A 276 8.10 -23.81 -22.69
CA LEU A 276 6.81 -24.38 -22.29
C LEU A 276 5.73 -24.17 -23.34
N GLY A 277 5.69 -22.99 -23.99
CA GLY A 277 4.67 -22.66 -24.98
C GLY A 277 4.69 -23.53 -26.25
N SER A 278 5.82 -24.16 -26.57
CA SER A 278 5.99 -24.98 -27.77
C SER A 278 6.26 -26.46 -27.50
N TRP A 279 6.55 -26.85 -26.27
CA TRP A 279 6.91 -28.24 -25.94
C TRP A 279 5.75 -29.21 -26.16
N ARG A 280 4.56 -28.88 -25.65
CA ARG A 280 3.28 -29.60 -25.89
C ARG A 280 2.14 -28.59 -25.93
N PRO A 281 1.82 -27.99 -27.09
CA PRO A 281 0.79 -26.97 -27.20
C PRO A 281 -0.58 -27.47 -26.74
N GLY A 282 -1.34 -26.58 -26.07
CA GLY A 282 -2.71 -26.85 -25.63
C GLY A 282 -2.85 -27.36 -24.21
N LEU A 283 -1.75 -27.56 -23.48
CA LEU A 283 -1.76 -27.91 -22.05
C LEU A 283 -1.71 -26.63 -21.20
N ASP A 284 -2.40 -26.65 -20.06
CA ASP A 284 -2.19 -25.67 -19.00
C ASP A 284 -0.91 -25.99 -18.19
N TYR A 285 -0.47 -25.07 -17.33
CA TYR A 285 0.76 -25.25 -16.56
C TYR A 285 0.74 -26.46 -15.61
N ARG A 286 -0.42 -26.89 -15.12
CA ARG A 286 -0.54 -28.04 -14.22
C ARG A 286 -0.39 -29.34 -14.99
N GLU A 287 -1.13 -29.48 -16.07
CA GLU A 287 -1.04 -30.64 -16.99
C GLU A 287 0.37 -30.78 -17.57
N LEU A 288 0.96 -29.62 -17.93
CA LEU A 288 2.32 -29.57 -18.47
C LEU A 288 3.35 -30.01 -17.43
N ALA A 289 3.20 -29.58 -16.16
CA ALA A 289 4.11 -29.96 -15.08
C ALA A 289 4.11 -31.47 -14.86
N GLU A 290 2.93 -32.11 -14.82
CA GLU A 290 2.82 -33.56 -14.67
C GLU A 290 3.54 -34.31 -15.80
N GLN A 291 3.24 -33.98 -17.06
CA GLN A 291 3.81 -34.61 -18.21
C GLN A 291 5.32 -34.34 -18.38
N LEU A 292 5.78 -33.11 -18.05
CA LEU A 292 7.18 -32.77 -18.12
C LEU A 292 8.02 -33.54 -17.09
N VAL A 293 7.52 -33.64 -15.85
CA VAL A 293 8.21 -34.39 -14.80
C VAL A 293 8.37 -35.86 -15.19
N GLU A 294 7.30 -36.52 -15.67
CA GLU A 294 7.35 -37.89 -16.16
C GLU A 294 8.36 -38.06 -17.28
N TYR A 295 8.34 -37.17 -18.28
CA TYR A 295 9.21 -37.20 -19.44
C TYR A 295 10.69 -37.05 -19.10
N VAL A 296 11.05 -36.04 -18.27
CA VAL A 296 12.45 -35.80 -17.92
C VAL A 296 13.01 -36.89 -16.98
N GLN A 297 12.17 -37.45 -16.10
CA GLN A 297 12.55 -38.61 -15.27
C GLN A 297 12.82 -39.84 -16.12
N TRP A 298 11.95 -40.13 -17.10
CA TRP A 298 12.13 -41.24 -18.02
C TRP A 298 13.43 -41.12 -18.84
N LEU A 299 13.78 -39.88 -19.28
CA LEU A 299 15.03 -39.59 -19.99
C LEU A 299 16.27 -39.58 -19.07
N GLY A 300 16.09 -39.51 -17.75
CA GLY A 300 17.19 -39.50 -16.78
C GLY A 300 17.85 -38.13 -16.62
N PHE A 301 17.20 -37.03 -16.98
CA PHE A 301 17.71 -35.68 -16.70
C PHE A 301 17.62 -35.37 -15.21
N THR A 302 18.62 -34.60 -14.74
CA THR A 302 18.72 -34.21 -13.32
C THR A 302 18.14 -32.83 -13.03
N HIS A 303 18.07 -31.96 -14.03
CA HIS A 303 17.61 -30.58 -13.93
C HIS A 303 16.72 -30.22 -15.15
N VAL A 304 15.84 -29.26 -14.93
CA VAL A 304 15.07 -28.61 -15.99
C VAL A 304 15.42 -27.13 -16.01
N GLU A 305 15.69 -26.59 -17.19
CA GLU A 305 15.88 -25.17 -17.42
C GLU A 305 14.71 -24.65 -18.26
N PHE A 306 13.96 -23.70 -17.69
CA PHE A 306 12.86 -23.06 -18.41
C PHE A 306 13.38 -21.86 -19.18
N LEU A 307 13.10 -21.81 -20.48
CA LEU A 307 13.09 -20.53 -21.20
C LEU A 307 12.07 -19.59 -20.56
N PRO A 308 12.21 -18.24 -20.68
CA PRO A 308 11.44 -17.30 -19.90
C PRO A 308 9.97 -17.64 -19.81
N VAL A 309 9.47 -17.80 -18.58
CA VAL A 309 8.06 -18.09 -18.26
C VAL A 309 7.34 -16.86 -17.70
N ALA A 310 8.08 -15.76 -17.50
CA ALA A 310 7.51 -14.50 -17.11
C ALA A 310 6.63 -13.94 -18.22
N GLU A 311 5.49 -13.37 -17.86
CA GLU A 311 4.61 -12.70 -18.80
C GLU A 311 5.29 -11.47 -19.42
N HIS A 312 5.16 -11.31 -20.73
CA HIS A 312 5.71 -10.20 -21.51
C HIS A 312 4.73 -9.78 -22.61
N PRO A 313 4.81 -8.51 -23.09
CA PRO A 313 3.86 -7.98 -24.07
C PRO A 313 4.01 -8.58 -25.48
N ASP A 314 5.17 -9.15 -25.77
CA ASP A 314 5.42 -9.76 -27.08
C ASP A 314 4.87 -11.20 -27.13
N ARG A 315 4.07 -11.51 -28.13
CA ARG A 315 3.50 -12.84 -28.40
C ARG A 315 4.17 -13.48 -29.59
#